data_0a77532f8684aadac8424c6668652f91
#
_entry.id   0a77532f8684aadac8424c6668652f91
#
_cell.length_a   1.000
_cell.length_b   1.000
_cell.length_c   1.000
_cell.angle_alpha   90.00
_cell.angle_beta   90.00
_cell.angle_gamma   90.00
#
_symmetry.space_group_name_H-M   'P 1'
#
loop_
_entity.id
_entity.type
_entity.pdbx_description
1 polymer ?
#
loop_
_entity_poly.entity_id
_entity_poly.type
_entity_poly.pdbx_seq_one_letter_code
_entity_poly.pdbx_strand_id
1 'polypeptide(L)'
;MTEGSSTEMGLCTWMSDLPDELLDFPVICLAIPGSHDSMSYTIKRGARLAPDCLPILYRLSPYLGPIVRRLSYNWCITQHATASVQLLNGIRYFDLRVSKKNDVDGFYFVHSSYGAKINEELKTINEFLEDFRHE
;
A
#
# COMPACT_ATOMS: atom_id res chain seq x y z
N MET A 1 5.33 26.66 -22.75
CA MET A 1 6.55 26.45 -21.96
C MET A 1 6.20 25.48 -20.86
N THR A 2 6.69 24.26 -21.01
CA THR A 2 6.28 23.08 -20.23
C THR A 2 7.36 22.79 -19.21
N GLU A 3 7.23 23.29 -17.98
CA GLU A 3 8.15 22.98 -16.87
C GLU A 3 7.67 21.87 -15.93
N GLY A 4 6.69 21.07 -16.39
CA GLY A 4 6.07 20.02 -15.56
C GLY A 4 6.68 18.62 -15.66
N SER A 5 7.64 18.39 -16.58
CA SER A 5 8.08 17.01 -16.90
C SER A 5 9.35 16.53 -16.19
N SER A 6 10.18 17.43 -15.67
CA SER A 6 11.46 17.04 -15.06
C SER A 6 11.38 16.64 -13.58
N THR A 7 10.35 17.12 -12.87
CA THR A 7 10.20 16.83 -11.43
C THR A 7 9.64 15.43 -11.17
N GLU A 8 8.76 14.93 -12.03
CA GLU A 8 8.17 13.60 -11.85
C GLU A 8 9.15 12.47 -12.17
N MET A 9 10.01 12.63 -13.19
CA MET A 9 11.04 11.62 -13.50
C MET A 9 12.10 11.51 -12.40
N GLY A 10 12.48 12.60 -11.77
CA GLY A 10 13.45 12.59 -10.68
C GLY A 10 13.00 11.86 -9.41
N LEU A 11 11.68 11.77 -9.15
CA LEU A 11 11.18 11.03 -7.98
C LEU A 11 11.16 9.51 -8.19
N CYS A 12 10.95 9.03 -9.41
CA CYS A 12 10.90 7.59 -9.69
C CYS A 12 12.29 6.93 -9.77
N THR A 13 13.35 7.72 -9.86
CA THR A 13 14.76 7.26 -9.96
C THR A 13 15.66 7.81 -8.87
N TRP A 14 15.11 8.32 -7.77
CA TRP A 14 15.88 9.04 -6.77
C TRP A 14 16.92 8.19 -6.04
N MET A 15 16.71 6.86 -5.91
CA MET A 15 17.70 5.98 -5.28
C MET A 15 18.92 5.80 -6.18
N SER A 16 18.74 5.74 -7.50
CA SER A 16 19.84 5.70 -8.48
C SER A 16 20.65 7.00 -8.50
N ASP A 17 20.05 8.11 -8.08
CA ASP A 17 20.67 9.43 -8.04
C ASP A 17 21.33 9.74 -6.68
N LEU A 18 21.41 8.75 -5.77
CA LEU A 18 22.10 8.93 -4.49
C LEU A 18 23.60 9.15 -4.71
N PRO A 19 24.24 10.04 -3.93
CA PRO A 19 25.69 10.17 -3.91
C PRO A 19 26.39 8.85 -3.58
N ASP A 20 27.54 8.60 -4.21
CA ASP A 20 28.31 7.36 -4.03
C ASP A 20 28.60 7.04 -2.56
N GLU A 21 28.81 8.08 -1.74
CA GLU A 21 29.05 7.94 -0.32
C GLU A 21 27.89 7.33 0.45
N LEU A 22 26.66 7.40 -0.08
CA LEU A 22 25.46 6.83 0.54
C LEU A 22 25.14 5.43 0.03
N LEU A 23 25.69 4.99 -1.10
CA LEU A 23 25.38 3.67 -1.68
C LEU A 23 25.83 2.52 -0.77
N ASP A 24 26.93 2.70 -0.04
CA ASP A 24 27.47 1.69 0.89
C ASP A 24 26.88 1.81 2.31
N PHE A 25 25.99 2.79 2.54
CA PHE A 25 25.36 2.94 3.85
C PHE A 25 24.29 1.86 4.08
N PRO A 26 24.18 1.31 5.30
CA PRO A 26 23.07 0.45 5.64
C PRO A 26 21.73 1.17 5.42
N VAL A 27 20.77 0.48 4.82
CA VAL A 27 19.45 1.05 4.51
C VAL A 27 18.75 1.70 5.72
N ILE A 28 19.02 1.18 6.92
CA ILE A 28 18.50 1.74 8.19
C ILE A 28 19.01 3.16 8.50
N CYS A 29 20.11 3.56 7.87
CA CYS A 29 20.71 4.90 8.04
C CYS A 29 20.18 5.92 7.02
N LEU A 30 19.37 5.48 6.06
CA LEU A 30 18.80 6.32 5.03
C LEU A 30 17.37 6.76 5.39
N ALA A 31 17.02 8.01 5.11
CA ALA A 31 15.65 8.51 5.22
C ALA A 31 14.86 8.12 3.96
N ILE A 32 14.17 6.99 4.03
CA ILE A 32 13.42 6.44 2.90
C ILE A 32 11.95 6.86 2.99
N PRO A 33 11.39 7.50 1.95
CA PRO A 33 9.96 7.80 1.88
C PRO A 33 9.11 6.53 1.95
N GLY A 34 8.14 6.49 2.87
CA GLY A 34 7.24 5.36 3.07
C GLY A 34 5.78 5.75 3.09
N SER A 35 4.90 4.79 2.88
CA SER A 35 3.46 4.96 3.01
C SER A 35 2.88 4.01 4.05
N HIS A 36 1.94 4.53 4.86
CA HIS A 36 1.25 3.79 5.90
C HIS A 36 0.05 3.04 5.32
N ASP A 37 -0.11 1.75 5.71
CA ASP A 37 -1.14 0.87 5.16
C ASP A 37 -1.22 0.98 3.63
N SER A 38 -0.08 0.79 2.98
CA SER A 38 0.20 1.17 1.59
C SER A 38 -0.81 0.65 0.57
N MET A 39 -1.44 -0.49 0.83
CA MET A 39 -2.41 -1.15 -0.05
C MET A 39 -3.87 -0.92 0.36
N SER A 40 -4.14 0.02 1.28
CA SER A 40 -5.50 0.32 1.75
C SER A 40 -6.43 0.83 0.64
N TYR A 41 -5.92 1.43 -0.42
CA TYR A 41 -6.68 1.83 -1.60
C TYR A 41 -7.41 0.65 -2.29
N THR A 42 -6.94 -0.59 -2.08
CA THR A 42 -7.57 -1.79 -2.64
C THR A 42 -8.84 -2.21 -1.91
N ILE A 43 -9.11 -1.65 -0.74
CA ILE A 43 -10.30 -1.95 0.05
C ILE A 43 -11.52 -1.30 -0.60
N LYS A 44 -12.56 -2.10 -0.87
CA LYS A 44 -13.79 -1.62 -1.50
C LYS A 44 -14.86 -1.30 -0.45
N ARG A 45 -15.76 -0.39 -0.79
CA ARG A 45 -16.94 -0.12 0.06
C ARG A 45 -17.74 -1.41 0.28
N GLY A 46 -18.07 -1.69 1.53
CA GLY A 46 -18.79 -2.90 1.90
C GLY A 46 -17.93 -4.17 1.99
N ALA A 47 -16.60 -4.04 1.89
CA ALA A 47 -15.69 -5.16 2.10
C ALA A 47 -15.94 -5.87 3.43
N ARG A 48 -15.63 -7.17 3.48
CA ARG A 48 -15.72 -7.97 4.70
C ARG A 48 -14.70 -7.46 5.72
N LEU A 49 -15.09 -7.42 7.00
CA LEU A 49 -14.18 -7.08 8.08
C LEU A 49 -13.05 -8.10 8.17
N ALA A 50 -11.85 -7.61 8.41
CA ALA A 50 -10.63 -8.40 8.58
C ALA A 50 -10.35 -8.66 10.07
N PRO A 51 -9.47 -9.61 10.41
CA PRO A 51 -9.20 -9.99 11.80
C PRO A 51 -8.62 -8.87 12.68
N ASP A 52 -8.00 -7.88 12.09
CA ASP A 52 -7.44 -6.69 12.74
C ASP A 52 -8.49 -5.59 13.03
N CYS A 53 -9.75 -5.84 12.67
CA CYS A 53 -10.85 -4.93 12.98
C CYS A 53 -11.12 -4.88 14.50
N LEU A 54 -11.55 -3.71 14.97
CA LEU A 54 -11.93 -3.52 16.38
C LEU A 54 -12.98 -4.53 16.81
N PRO A 55 -12.80 -5.22 17.96
CA PRO A 55 -13.73 -6.27 18.41
C PRO A 55 -15.18 -5.81 18.52
N ILE A 56 -15.40 -4.54 18.89
CA ILE A 56 -16.75 -3.98 18.99
C ILE A 56 -17.46 -3.93 17.61
N LEU A 57 -16.73 -3.59 16.56
CA LEU A 57 -17.29 -3.55 15.21
C LEU A 57 -17.62 -4.97 14.71
N TYR A 58 -16.79 -5.93 15.08
CA TYR A 58 -17.04 -7.36 14.79
C TYR A 58 -18.33 -7.84 15.46
N ARG A 59 -18.55 -7.47 16.75
CA ARG A 59 -19.75 -7.83 17.51
C ARG A 59 -21.03 -7.17 16.96
N LEU A 60 -20.91 -5.94 16.48
CA LEU A 60 -22.06 -5.21 15.92
C LEU A 60 -22.39 -5.60 14.48
N SER A 61 -21.43 -6.20 13.76
CA SER A 61 -21.59 -6.51 12.34
C SER A 61 -22.79 -7.43 12.00
N PRO A 62 -23.20 -8.42 12.82
CA PRO A 62 -24.40 -9.21 12.55
C PRO A 62 -25.70 -8.42 12.54
N TYR A 63 -25.76 -7.34 13.31
CA TYR A 63 -26.96 -6.52 13.50
C TYR A 63 -26.99 -5.26 12.62
N LEU A 64 -25.83 -4.63 12.46
CA LEU A 64 -25.66 -3.34 11.79
C LEU A 64 -24.67 -3.40 10.64
N GLY A 65 -24.54 -4.57 10.00
CA GLY A 65 -23.49 -4.87 9.03
C GLY A 65 -23.23 -3.80 7.95
N PRO A 66 -24.26 -3.27 7.26
CA PRO A 66 -24.05 -2.23 6.26
C PRO A 66 -23.47 -0.93 6.84
N ILE A 67 -23.96 -0.53 8.01
CA ILE A 67 -23.49 0.69 8.70
C ILE A 67 -22.05 0.50 9.19
N VAL A 68 -21.78 -0.64 9.85
CA VAL A 68 -20.44 -0.98 10.35
C VAL A 68 -19.43 -1.00 9.21
N ARG A 69 -19.76 -1.64 8.08
CA ARG A 69 -18.86 -1.70 6.91
C ARG A 69 -18.61 -0.32 6.28
N ARG A 70 -19.64 0.55 6.28
CA ARG A 70 -19.50 1.92 5.77
C ARG A 70 -18.58 2.76 6.66
N LEU A 71 -18.77 2.67 7.99
CA LEU A 71 -17.91 3.34 8.95
C LEU A 71 -16.49 2.81 8.87
N SER A 72 -16.32 1.49 8.88
CA SER A 72 -15.02 0.84 8.75
C SER A 72 -14.28 1.30 7.48
N TYR A 73 -14.96 1.35 6.34
CA TYR A 73 -14.35 1.80 5.07
C TYR A 73 -13.71 3.19 5.19
N ASN A 74 -14.41 4.15 5.78
CA ASN A 74 -13.90 5.52 5.91
C ASN A 74 -12.65 5.62 6.81
N TRP A 75 -12.47 4.67 7.73
CA TRP A 75 -11.30 4.59 8.62
C TRP A 75 -10.16 3.76 8.05
N CYS A 76 -10.48 2.81 7.15
CA CYS A 76 -9.50 1.89 6.59
C CYS A 76 -8.68 2.48 5.45
N ILE A 77 -9.19 3.51 4.77
CA ILE A 77 -8.51 4.10 3.61
C ILE A 77 -7.54 5.17 4.09
N THR A 78 -6.27 4.83 4.10
CA THR A 78 -5.16 5.74 4.41
C THR A 78 -4.44 6.20 3.15
N GLN A 79 -4.55 5.42 2.06
CA GLN A 79 -3.95 5.71 0.76
C GLN A 79 -5.01 5.68 -0.34
N HIS A 80 -4.90 6.62 -1.30
CA HIS A 80 -5.72 6.65 -2.51
C HIS A 80 -4.89 6.33 -3.77
N ALA A 81 -3.57 6.55 -3.72
CA ALA A 81 -2.66 6.24 -4.80
C ALA A 81 -2.40 4.73 -4.90
N THR A 82 -2.43 4.18 -6.12
CA THR A 82 -2.05 2.79 -6.36
C THR A 82 -0.56 2.55 -6.08
N ALA A 83 -0.14 1.29 -5.93
CA ALA A 83 1.26 0.94 -5.74
C ALA A 83 2.17 1.56 -6.81
N SER A 84 1.77 1.47 -8.08
CA SER A 84 2.50 2.09 -9.19
C SER A 84 2.65 3.62 -9.01
N VAL A 85 1.57 4.32 -8.68
CA VAL A 85 1.60 5.77 -8.47
C VAL A 85 2.48 6.12 -7.26
N GLN A 86 2.43 5.35 -6.18
CA GLN A 86 3.29 5.55 -5.01
C GLN A 86 4.78 5.38 -5.37
N LEU A 87 5.14 4.34 -6.11
CA LEU A 87 6.50 4.08 -6.59
C LEU A 87 7.01 5.20 -7.50
N LEU A 88 6.21 5.63 -8.48
CA LEU A 88 6.54 6.72 -9.40
C LEU A 88 6.73 8.06 -8.65
N ASN A 89 6.06 8.24 -7.51
CA ASN A 89 6.23 9.39 -6.62
C ASN A 89 7.31 9.21 -5.55
N GLY A 90 8.19 8.22 -5.70
CA GLY A 90 9.39 8.08 -4.87
C GLY A 90 9.21 7.27 -3.59
N ILE A 91 8.04 6.68 -3.34
CA ILE A 91 7.85 5.78 -2.19
C ILE A 91 8.66 4.50 -2.43
N ARG A 92 9.47 4.11 -1.43
CA ARG A 92 10.29 2.89 -1.43
C ARG A 92 10.10 2.04 -0.18
N TYR A 93 9.33 2.50 0.79
CA TYR A 93 8.92 1.72 1.95
C TYR A 93 7.41 1.55 1.98
N PHE A 94 6.95 0.30 1.96
CA PHE A 94 5.54 -0.07 1.99
C PHE A 94 5.19 -0.77 3.32
N ASP A 95 4.23 -0.23 4.07
CA ASP A 95 3.61 -0.92 5.21
C ASP A 95 2.56 -1.90 4.66
N LEU A 96 2.94 -3.17 4.54
CA LEU A 96 2.10 -4.24 3.99
C LEU A 96 1.50 -5.07 5.12
N ARG A 97 0.20 -4.97 5.33
CA ARG A 97 -0.54 -5.79 6.29
C ARG A 97 -1.37 -6.82 5.56
N VAL A 98 -1.19 -8.09 5.92
CA VAL A 98 -1.79 -9.21 5.21
C VAL A 98 -2.47 -10.19 6.14
N SER A 99 -3.54 -10.82 5.67
CA SER A 99 -4.24 -11.89 6.38
C SER A 99 -4.82 -12.91 5.41
N LYS A 100 -5.06 -14.12 5.91
CA LYS A 100 -5.74 -15.19 5.18
C LYS A 100 -7.25 -15.07 5.39
N LYS A 101 -8.04 -15.33 4.35
CA LYS A 101 -9.49 -15.53 4.48
C LYS A 101 -9.78 -17.01 4.73
N ASN A 102 -10.69 -17.30 5.66
CA ASN A 102 -10.99 -18.69 6.00
C ASN A 102 -11.59 -19.50 4.84
N ASP A 103 -12.33 -18.84 3.95
CA ASP A 103 -13.16 -19.48 2.92
C ASP A 103 -12.54 -19.40 1.52
N VAL A 104 -11.37 -18.76 1.37
CA VAL A 104 -10.75 -18.51 0.06
C VAL A 104 -9.25 -18.66 0.17
N ASP A 105 -8.64 -19.36 -0.78
CA ASP A 105 -7.21 -19.54 -0.79
C ASP A 105 -6.43 -18.24 -1.10
N GLY A 106 -5.29 -18.10 -0.45
CA GLY A 106 -4.35 -16.98 -0.61
C GLY A 106 -4.40 -15.96 0.51
N PHE A 107 -3.48 -15.01 0.41
CA PHE A 107 -3.36 -13.88 1.31
C PHE A 107 -3.94 -12.61 0.69
N TYR A 108 -4.46 -11.74 1.53
CA TYR A 108 -5.12 -10.50 1.15
C TYR A 108 -4.57 -9.36 1.98
N PHE A 109 -4.46 -8.19 1.40
CA PHE A 109 -4.18 -6.97 2.16
C PHE A 109 -5.33 -6.68 3.11
N VAL A 110 -5.00 -6.18 4.29
CA VAL A 110 -5.99 -5.86 5.33
C VAL A 110 -5.66 -4.56 6.04
N HIS A 111 -6.69 -3.82 6.37
CA HIS A 111 -6.71 -2.76 7.37
C HIS A 111 -8.14 -2.64 7.87
N SER A 112 -8.47 -3.33 8.96
CA SER A 112 -9.83 -3.53 9.49
C SER A 112 -10.83 -4.14 8.51
N SER A 113 -10.56 -4.12 7.22
CA SER A 113 -11.33 -4.73 6.14
C SER A 113 -10.40 -5.37 5.11
N TYR A 114 -10.90 -6.36 4.39
CA TYR A 114 -10.12 -7.03 3.36
C TYR A 114 -10.04 -6.21 2.07
N GLY A 115 -8.82 -6.05 1.55
CA GLY A 115 -8.53 -5.48 0.23
C GLY A 115 -8.33 -6.54 -0.86
N ALA A 116 -7.47 -6.24 -1.82
CA ALA A 116 -7.09 -7.13 -2.93
C ALA A 116 -6.24 -8.32 -2.47
N LYS A 117 -6.13 -9.31 -3.34
CA LYS A 117 -5.19 -10.43 -3.18
C LYS A 117 -3.76 -9.93 -3.40
N ILE A 118 -2.81 -10.39 -2.58
CA ILE A 118 -1.44 -9.83 -2.58
C ILE A 118 -0.73 -10.00 -3.92
N ASN A 119 -0.97 -11.10 -4.63
CA ASN A 119 -0.27 -11.41 -5.87
C ASN A 119 -0.51 -10.37 -6.98
N GLU A 120 -1.67 -9.71 -6.97
CA GLU A 120 -2.03 -8.71 -7.97
C GLU A 120 -1.14 -7.46 -7.81
N GLU A 121 -1.02 -6.97 -6.58
CA GLU A 121 -0.25 -5.76 -6.30
C GLU A 121 1.26 -6.01 -6.28
N LEU A 122 1.70 -7.20 -5.82
CA LEU A 122 3.11 -7.59 -5.89
C LEU A 122 3.60 -7.70 -7.33
N LYS A 123 2.73 -8.09 -8.28
CA LYS A 123 3.06 -8.06 -9.69
C LYS A 123 3.36 -6.65 -10.17
N THR A 124 2.53 -5.68 -9.80
CA THR A 124 2.74 -4.27 -10.14
C THR A 124 4.07 -3.73 -9.59
N ILE A 125 4.41 -4.10 -8.34
CA ILE A 125 5.71 -3.72 -7.75
C ILE A 125 6.85 -4.36 -8.53
N ASN A 126 6.75 -5.64 -8.89
CA ASN A 126 7.76 -6.34 -9.66
C ASN A 126 7.95 -5.72 -11.06
N GLU A 127 6.87 -5.35 -11.74
CA GLU A 127 6.92 -4.66 -13.04
C GLU A 127 7.70 -3.34 -12.92
N PHE A 128 7.45 -2.56 -11.86
CA PHE A 128 8.23 -1.35 -11.60
C PHE A 128 9.72 -1.65 -11.40
N LEU A 129 10.08 -2.68 -10.62
CA LEU A 129 11.48 -3.06 -10.38
C LEU A 129 12.17 -3.61 -11.64
N GLU A 130 11.43 -4.18 -12.58
CA GLU A 130 11.97 -4.60 -13.88
C GLU A 130 12.28 -3.39 -14.76
N ASP A 131 11.43 -2.36 -14.73
CA ASP A 131 11.62 -1.12 -15.50
C ASP A 131 12.71 -0.21 -14.90
N PHE A 132 12.85 -0.22 -13.57
CA PHE A 132 13.75 0.62 -12.79
C PHE A 132 14.69 -0.24 -11.91
N ARG A 133 15.58 -0.99 -12.54
CA ARG A 133 16.40 -2.04 -11.87
C ARG A 133 17.39 -1.53 -10.83
N HIS A 134 17.63 -0.25 -10.77
CA HIS A 134 18.58 0.37 -9.83
C HIS A 134 17.87 1.12 -8.67
N GLU A 135 16.54 0.91 -8.57
CA GLU A 135 15.70 1.51 -7.53
C GLU A 135 15.38 0.56 -6.38
#